data_bcb7ee071311b803c954354f89c35c21
#
_entry.id   bcb7ee071311b803c954354f89c35c21
#
_cell.length_a   1.000
_cell.length_b   1.000
_cell.length_c   1.000
_cell.angle_alpha   90.00
_cell.angle_beta   90.00
_cell.angle_gamma   90.00
#
_symmetry.space_group_name_H-M   'P 1'
#
loop_
_entity.id
_entity.type
_entity.pdbx_description
1 polymer ?
#
loop_
_entity_poly.entity_id
_entity_poly.type
_entity_poly.pdbx_seq_one_letter_code
_entity_poly.pdbx_strand_id
1 'polypeptide(L)' 'MSELPASYKQFLADKSERFINAVKPVLQQSAADQLHGVRVTYNIGSTGHQAHLDDSIPYGVIVEDID' A
#
# COMPACT_ATOMS: atom_id res chain seq x y z
N MET A 1 0.59 -18.39 5.09
CA MET A 1 0.86 -17.30 4.15
C MET A 1 -0.35 -16.39 4.06
N SER A 2 -0.15 -15.13 4.31
CA SER A 2 -1.27 -14.19 4.32
C SER A 2 -1.63 -13.76 2.90
N GLU A 3 -2.92 -13.85 2.56
CA GLU A 3 -3.40 -13.31 1.31
C GLU A 3 -3.75 -11.84 1.48
N LEU A 4 -3.54 -11.08 0.43
CA LEU A 4 -3.97 -9.69 0.42
C LEU A 4 -5.49 -9.63 0.36
N PRO A 5 -6.13 -8.71 1.10
CA PRO A 5 -7.57 -8.51 0.96
C PRO A 5 -7.92 -8.00 -0.44
N ALA A 6 -9.18 -8.13 -0.80
CA ALA A 6 -9.63 -7.76 -2.14
C ALA A 6 -9.34 -6.29 -2.45
N SER A 7 -9.48 -5.40 -1.46
CA SER A 7 -9.20 -3.98 -1.66
C SER A 7 -7.74 -3.73 -2.06
N TYR A 8 -6.81 -4.48 -1.46
CA TYR A 8 -5.40 -4.34 -1.80
C TYR A 8 -5.10 -4.90 -3.19
N LYS A 9 -5.72 -6.02 -3.52
CA LYS A 9 -5.56 -6.60 -4.86
C LYS A 9 -6.10 -5.68 -5.93
N GLN A 10 -7.25 -5.07 -5.68
CA GLN A 10 -7.85 -4.12 -6.62
C GLN A 10 -7.01 -2.87 -6.79
N PHE A 11 -6.41 -2.41 -5.69
CA PHE A 11 -5.52 -1.26 -5.75
C PHE A 11 -4.34 -1.53 -6.67
N LEU A 12 -3.77 -2.73 -6.61
CA LEU A 12 -2.60 -3.07 -7.42
C LEU A 12 -2.95 -3.43 -8.87
N ALA A 13 -4.22 -3.73 -9.16
CA ALA A 13 -4.61 -4.32 -10.44
C ALA A 13 -4.30 -3.42 -11.64
N ASP A 14 -4.35 -2.09 -11.46
CA ASP A 14 -4.11 -1.14 -12.55
C ASP A 14 -2.78 -0.40 -12.39
N LYS A 15 -1.90 -0.89 -11.52
CA LYS A 15 -0.61 -0.26 -11.28
C LYS A 15 0.49 -0.93 -12.10
N SER A 16 1.57 -0.20 -12.34
CA SER A 16 2.71 -0.75 -13.05
C SER A 16 3.42 -1.77 -12.17
N GLU A 17 4.17 -2.66 -12.82
CA GLU A 17 4.94 -3.68 -12.11
C GLU A 17 5.94 -3.05 -11.14
N ARG A 18 6.58 -1.96 -11.57
CA ARG A 18 7.54 -1.26 -10.72
C ARG A 18 6.87 -0.73 -9.45
N PHE A 19 5.68 -0.16 -9.59
CA PHE A 19 4.91 0.34 -8.45
C PHE A 19 4.53 -0.81 -7.53
N ILE A 20 4.04 -1.90 -8.09
CA ILE A 20 3.65 -3.08 -7.31
C ILE A 20 4.82 -3.61 -6.50
N ASN A 21 5.99 -3.72 -7.13
CA ASN A 21 7.18 -4.21 -6.44
C ASN A 21 7.61 -3.31 -5.29
N ALA A 22 7.33 -2.01 -5.39
CA ALA A 22 7.69 -1.06 -4.34
C ALA A 22 6.72 -1.12 -3.15
N VAL A 23 5.43 -1.30 -3.38
CA VAL A 23 4.43 -1.20 -2.30
C VAL A 23 3.93 -2.55 -1.80
N LYS A 24 4.07 -3.60 -2.59
CA LYS A 24 3.55 -4.92 -2.20
C LYS A 24 4.09 -5.43 -0.87
N PRO A 25 5.39 -5.28 -0.55
CA PRO A 25 5.88 -5.71 0.75
C PRO A 25 5.17 -5.06 1.92
N VAL A 26 4.81 -3.77 1.78
CA VAL A 26 4.09 -3.06 2.83
C VAL A 26 2.66 -3.56 2.93
N LEU A 27 2.01 -3.83 1.79
CA LEU A 27 0.68 -4.41 1.79
C LEU A 27 0.67 -5.80 2.42
N GLN A 28 1.71 -6.59 2.17
CA GLN A 28 1.84 -7.91 2.78
C GLN A 28 2.04 -7.79 4.29
N GLN A 29 2.78 -6.80 4.75
CA GLN A 29 2.97 -6.55 6.17
C GLN A 29 1.64 -6.20 6.83
N SER A 30 0.86 -5.32 6.19
CA SER A 30 -0.47 -4.96 6.68
C SER A 30 -1.37 -6.19 6.75
N ALA A 31 -1.33 -7.04 5.72
CA ALA A 31 -2.14 -8.25 5.69
C ALA A 31 -1.75 -9.23 6.81
N ALA A 32 -0.47 -9.27 7.15
CA ALA A 32 0.00 -10.14 8.23
C ALA A 32 -0.46 -9.62 9.59
N ASP A 33 -0.41 -8.30 9.81
CA ASP A 33 -0.82 -7.71 11.08
C ASP A 33 -2.32 -7.67 11.24
N GLN A 34 -3.06 -7.37 10.17
CA GLN A 34 -4.51 -7.19 10.18
C GLN A 34 -4.99 -6.14 11.19
N LEU A 35 -4.15 -5.16 11.47
CA LEU A 35 -4.43 -4.11 12.44
C LEU A 35 -4.54 -2.74 11.81
N HIS A 36 -3.70 -2.44 10.82
CA HIS A 36 -3.58 -1.10 10.26
C HIS A 36 -3.65 -1.13 8.75
N GLY A 37 -4.15 -0.03 8.17
CA GLY A 37 -4.12 0.16 6.74
C GLY A 37 -2.78 0.68 6.26
N VAL A 38 -2.74 1.14 5.02
CA VAL A 38 -1.51 1.56 4.36
C VAL A 38 -1.69 2.95 3.78
N ARG A 39 -0.67 3.78 3.95
CA ARG A 39 -0.61 5.09 3.31
C ARG A 39 0.46 5.04 2.23
N VAL A 40 0.07 5.42 1.02
CA VAL A 40 0.98 5.50 -0.12
C VAL A 40 1.20 6.97 -0.46
N THR A 41 2.44 7.40 -0.42
CA THR A 41 2.80 8.79 -0.71
C THR A 41 3.50 8.86 -2.07
N TYR A 42 2.98 9.69 -2.94
CA TYR A 42 3.56 9.95 -4.25
C TYR A 42 4.39 11.22 -4.17
N ASN A 43 5.68 11.09 -4.43
CA ASN A 43 6.60 12.23 -4.37
C ASN A 43 6.70 12.90 -5.74
N ILE A 44 6.12 14.09 -5.88
CA ILE A 44 6.20 14.84 -7.12
C ILE A 44 7.61 15.39 -7.26
N GLY A 45 8.18 15.22 -8.45
CA GLY A 45 9.56 15.70 -8.72
C GLY A 45 10.63 14.72 -8.27
N SER A 46 10.23 13.60 -7.70
CA SER A 46 11.11 12.53 -7.31
C SER A 46 10.63 11.25 -7.96
N THR A 47 11.50 10.27 -8.12
CA THR A 47 11.13 8.99 -8.73
C THR A 47 10.59 7.98 -7.73
N GLY A 48 10.53 8.35 -6.46
CA GLY A 48 10.15 7.40 -5.42
C GLY A 48 8.69 7.49 -5.03
N HIS A 49 8.07 6.34 -4.85
CA HIS A 49 6.81 6.22 -4.15
C HIS A 49 7.10 5.53 -2.84
N GLN A 50 6.46 5.98 -1.77
CA GLN A 50 6.66 5.41 -0.45
C GLN A 50 5.35 4.85 0.06
N ALA A 51 5.42 3.70 0.69
CA ALA A 51 4.27 3.10 1.34
C ALA A 51 4.67 2.73 2.76
N HIS A 52 3.77 2.95 3.71
CA HIS A 52 4.02 2.57 5.09
C HIS A 52 2.72 2.25 5.79
N LEU A 53 2.82 1.48 6.85
CA LEU A 53 1.69 1.20 7.70
C LEU A 53 1.33 2.45 8.48
N ASP A 54 0.04 2.71 8.62
CA ASP A 54 -0.44 3.90 9.31
C ASP A 54 -1.54 3.48 10.28
N ASP A 55 -1.32 3.67 11.56
CA ASP A 55 -2.25 3.26 12.59
C ASP A 55 -3.51 4.13 12.64
N SER A 56 -3.53 5.24 11.91
CA SER A 56 -4.73 6.03 11.76
C SER A 56 -5.64 5.52 10.64
N ILE A 57 -5.16 4.54 9.86
CA ILE A 57 -5.91 3.97 8.76
C ILE A 57 -6.34 2.56 9.13
N PRO A 58 -7.64 2.23 9.06
CA PRO A 58 -8.09 0.88 9.40
C PRO A 58 -7.61 -0.15 8.38
N TYR A 59 -7.45 -1.37 8.83
CA TYR A 59 -7.02 -2.47 7.98
C TYR A 59 -7.95 -2.62 6.78
N GLY A 60 -7.36 -2.86 5.63
CA GLY A 60 -8.10 -3.03 4.38
C GLY A 60 -8.28 -1.73 3.60
N VAL A 61 -7.84 -0.60 4.15
CA VAL A 61 -7.97 0.71 3.51
C VAL A 61 -6.59 1.19 3.08
N ILE A 62 -6.52 1.73 1.87
CA ILE A 62 -5.31 2.37 1.36
C ILE A 62 -5.63 3.84 1.11
N VAL A 63 -4.84 4.72 1.71
CA VAL A 63 -4.95 6.16 1.50
C VAL A 63 -3.79 6.61 0.62
N GLU A 64 -4.11 7.39 -0.41
CA GLU A 64 -3.10 7.89 -1.34
C GLU A 64 -2.91 9.38 -1.08
N ASP A 65 -1.67 9.79 -0.83
CA ASP A 65 -1.30 11.18 -0.65
C ASP A 65 -0.31 11.61 -1.72
N ILE A 66 -0.37 12.89 -2.07
CA ILE A 66 0.61 13.49 -2.96
C ILE A 66 1.41 14.49 -2.14
N ASP A 67 2.70 14.29 -2.14
CA ASP A 67 3.61 15.18 -1.39
C ASP A 67 3.99 16.41 -2.22
#